data_920371fead00521b98be0dcbb9324dc5
#
_entry.id   920371fead00521b98be0dcbb9324dc5
#
_cell.length_a   1.000
_cell.length_b   1.000
_cell.length_c   1.000
_cell.angle_alpha   90.00
_cell.angle_beta   90.00
_cell.angle_gamma   90.00
#
_symmetry.space_group_name_H-M   'P 1'
#
loop_
_entity.id
_entity.type
_entity.pdbx_description
1 polymer ?
#
loop_
_entity_poly.entity_id
_entity_poly.type
_entity_poly.pdbx_seq_one_letter_code
_entity_poly.pdbx_strand_id
1 'polypeptide(L)'
;EFLWAKGYSEMHIEDILKHMQSGTPFSVTELSVYKKLFLEYCVLGGMPAVVKVYIEKNVFTDTLEIQRQIQMDYEEDIRKYAEGLDQTKIVSVYRNVPVQLAKENKKFQLSKIDKKARSREYMGCITWLEDAGVITICYCLQYPELPLKGNYDDSKFKIYYPDTGLLIASLDEEAQEDLRANKNLGVYKGALYENFVA
;
A
#
# COMPACT_ATOMS: atom_id res chain seq x y z
N GLU A 1 -15.74 -0.62 4.36
CA GLU A 1 -15.57 -1.49 5.55
C GLU A 1 -14.94 -0.73 6.74
N PHE A 2 -13.83 0.01 6.56
CA PHE A 2 -13.20 0.80 7.63
C PHE A 2 -14.17 1.81 8.27
N LEU A 3 -14.97 2.52 7.47
CA LEU A 3 -15.97 3.46 7.97
C LEU A 3 -17.07 2.74 8.76
N TRP A 4 -17.51 1.57 8.32
CA TRP A 4 -18.48 0.74 9.09
C TRP A 4 -17.89 0.29 10.43
N ALA A 5 -16.64 -0.14 10.46
CA ALA A 5 -15.94 -0.48 11.70
C ALA A 5 -15.85 0.72 12.66
N LYS A 6 -15.74 1.94 12.12
CA LYS A 6 -15.78 3.20 12.88
C LYS A 6 -17.20 3.62 13.31
N GLY A 7 -18.25 2.83 12.99
CA GLY A 7 -19.65 3.11 13.36
C GLY A 7 -20.40 4.03 12.38
N TYR A 8 -19.84 4.31 11.21
CA TYR A 8 -20.57 5.05 10.18
C TYR A 8 -21.62 4.17 9.53
N SER A 9 -22.86 4.66 9.43
CA SER A 9 -23.96 3.95 8.78
C SER A 9 -23.83 3.98 7.27
N GLU A 10 -24.56 3.09 6.59
CA GLU A 10 -24.63 3.05 5.14
C GLU A 10 -25.11 4.39 4.54
N MET A 11 -26.05 5.05 5.20
CA MET A 11 -26.54 6.38 4.80
C MET A 11 -25.43 7.44 4.76
N HIS A 12 -24.47 7.42 5.70
CA HIS A 12 -23.32 8.33 5.66
C HIS A 12 -22.39 8.03 4.48
N ILE A 13 -22.22 6.75 4.17
CA ILE A 13 -21.39 6.34 3.03
C ILE A 13 -22.04 6.74 1.71
N GLU A 14 -23.36 6.54 1.58
CA GLU A 14 -24.11 6.99 0.41
C GLU A 14 -24.02 8.50 0.22
N ASP A 15 -24.03 9.27 1.30
CA ASP A 15 -23.90 10.73 1.24
C ASP A 15 -22.54 11.16 0.72
N ILE A 16 -21.46 10.53 1.20
CA ILE A 16 -20.09 10.72 0.65
C ILE A 16 -20.07 10.41 -0.85
N LEU A 17 -20.68 9.28 -1.27
CA LEU A 17 -20.75 8.89 -2.67
C LEU A 17 -21.55 9.88 -3.53
N LYS A 18 -22.62 10.46 -3.02
CA LYS A 18 -23.39 11.51 -3.71
C LYS A 18 -22.53 12.75 -3.96
N HIS A 19 -21.75 13.18 -2.98
CA HIS A 19 -20.79 14.28 -3.16
C HIS A 19 -19.78 14.01 -4.28
N MET A 20 -19.24 12.79 -4.32
CA MET A 20 -18.31 12.36 -5.38
C MET A 20 -18.97 12.35 -6.77
N GLN A 21 -20.19 11.80 -6.87
CA GLN A 21 -20.92 11.68 -8.14
C GLN A 21 -21.38 13.03 -8.69
N SER A 22 -21.86 13.92 -7.81
CA SER A 22 -22.34 15.25 -8.19
C SER A 22 -21.20 16.28 -8.39
N GLY A 23 -19.99 15.97 -7.95
CA GLY A 23 -18.89 16.93 -7.88
C GLY A 23 -19.11 18.07 -6.89
N THR A 24 -20.09 17.92 -5.98
CA THR A 24 -20.39 18.92 -4.96
C THR A 24 -19.32 18.88 -3.88
N PRO A 25 -18.65 20.01 -3.55
CA PRO A 25 -17.62 20.01 -2.52
C PRO A 25 -18.25 19.77 -1.13
N PHE A 26 -17.49 19.09 -0.27
CA PHE A 26 -17.84 18.97 1.15
C PHE A 26 -17.79 20.34 1.84
N SER A 27 -18.62 20.53 2.85
CA SER A 27 -18.49 21.66 3.78
C SER A 27 -17.13 21.62 4.50
N VAL A 28 -16.70 22.74 5.07
CA VAL A 28 -15.44 22.82 5.80
C VAL A 28 -15.38 21.82 6.96
N THR A 29 -16.49 21.64 7.65
CA THR A 29 -16.61 20.70 8.77
C THR A 29 -16.51 19.23 8.32
N GLU A 30 -17.26 18.85 7.31
CA GLU A 30 -17.23 17.50 6.73
C GLU A 30 -15.83 17.17 6.20
N LEU A 31 -15.24 18.11 5.45
CA LEU A 31 -13.90 17.94 4.91
C LEU A 31 -12.85 17.71 6.02
N SER A 32 -13.00 18.42 7.15
CA SER A 32 -12.11 18.23 8.31
C SER A 32 -12.25 16.83 8.91
N VAL A 33 -13.49 16.34 9.06
CA VAL A 33 -13.75 14.99 9.56
C VAL A 33 -13.21 13.91 8.61
N TYR A 34 -13.52 14.02 7.32
CA TYR A 34 -13.08 13.03 6.34
C TYR A 34 -11.57 13.03 6.13
N LYS A 35 -10.90 14.17 6.18
CA LYS A 35 -9.43 14.23 6.18
C LYS A 35 -8.83 13.50 7.37
N LYS A 36 -9.40 13.66 8.56
CA LYS A 36 -8.94 12.94 9.75
C LYS A 36 -9.10 11.42 9.58
N LEU A 37 -10.27 10.98 9.14
CA LEU A 37 -10.56 9.56 8.89
C LEU A 37 -9.63 8.98 7.82
N PHE A 38 -9.38 9.74 6.75
CA PHE A 38 -8.45 9.34 5.70
C PHE A 38 -7.02 9.16 6.22
N LEU A 39 -6.54 10.10 7.05
CA LEU A 39 -5.22 9.99 7.67
C LEU A 39 -5.13 8.80 8.64
N GLU A 40 -6.19 8.56 9.42
CA GLU A 40 -6.27 7.37 10.27
C GLU A 40 -6.18 6.09 9.41
N TYR A 41 -6.95 6.01 8.31
CA TYR A 41 -6.90 4.89 7.38
C TYR A 41 -5.51 4.73 6.76
N CYS A 42 -4.86 5.81 6.33
CA CYS A 42 -3.51 5.74 5.77
C CYS A 42 -2.50 5.09 6.72
N VAL A 43 -2.64 5.31 8.03
CA VAL A 43 -1.75 4.74 9.05
C VAL A 43 -2.13 3.30 9.41
N LEU A 44 -3.43 3.04 9.54
CA LEU A 44 -3.94 1.73 9.97
C LEU A 44 -4.02 0.72 8.84
N GLY A 45 -4.38 1.18 7.64
CA GLY A 45 -4.81 0.32 6.55
C GLY A 45 -6.21 -0.25 6.76
N GLY A 46 -6.54 -1.24 5.95
CA GLY A 46 -7.83 -1.94 5.96
C GLY A 46 -7.76 -3.39 6.46
N MET A 47 -6.60 -3.86 6.92
CA MET A 47 -6.46 -5.24 7.42
C MET A 47 -7.37 -5.48 8.63
N PRO A 48 -8.29 -6.47 8.60
CA PRO A 48 -9.33 -6.63 9.63
C PRO A 48 -8.78 -6.77 11.05
N ALA A 49 -7.67 -7.50 11.22
CA ALA A 49 -7.02 -7.69 12.52
C ALA A 49 -6.52 -6.36 13.11
N VAL A 50 -5.95 -5.50 12.27
CA VAL A 50 -5.43 -4.18 12.65
C VAL A 50 -6.58 -3.25 13.03
N VAL A 51 -7.61 -3.16 12.16
CA VAL A 51 -8.79 -2.32 12.39
C VAL A 51 -9.51 -2.72 13.66
N LYS A 52 -9.71 -4.03 13.89
CA LYS A 52 -10.37 -4.56 15.09
C LYS A 52 -9.67 -4.06 16.37
N VAL A 53 -8.36 -4.24 16.48
CA VAL A 53 -7.61 -3.83 17.67
C VAL A 53 -7.64 -2.31 17.86
N TYR A 54 -7.58 -1.55 16.78
CA TYR A 54 -7.72 -0.10 16.85
C TYR A 54 -9.09 0.34 17.37
N ILE A 55 -10.17 -0.28 16.90
CA ILE A 55 -11.53 0.04 17.38
C ILE A 55 -11.71 -0.32 18.85
N GLU A 56 -11.17 -1.46 19.30
CA GLU A 56 -11.29 -1.92 20.69
C GLU A 56 -10.47 -1.06 21.67
N LYS A 57 -9.27 -0.66 21.28
CA LYS A 57 -8.30 0.01 22.19
C LYS A 57 -8.13 1.51 21.94
N ASN A 58 -8.46 1.97 20.75
CA ASN A 58 -8.25 3.35 20.27
C ASN A 58 -6.79 3.84 20.41
N VAL A 59 -5.82 2.92 20.24
CA VAL A 59 -4.38 3.18 20.37
C VAL A 59 -3.65 2.68 19.13
N PHE A 60 -2.88 3.55 18.48
CA PHE A 60 -2.11 3.20 17.27
C PHE A 60 -0.92 2.27 17.55
N THR A 61 -0.31 2.36 18.73
CA THR A 61 0.90 1.59 19.05
C THR A 61 0.66 0.07 18.94
N ASP A 62 -0.45 -0.40 19.48
CA ASP A 62 -0.77 -1.83 19.48
C ASP A 62 -1.04 -2.37 18.06
N THR A 63 -1.44 -1.52 17.13
CA THR A 63 -1.70 -1.90 15.74
C THR A 63 -0.42 -2.15 14.96
N LEU A 64 0.68 -1.49 15.31
CA LEU A 64 1.96 -1.66 14.62
C LEU A 64 2.51 -3.08 14.75
N GLU A 65 2.42 -3.63 15.95
CA GLU A 65 2.90 -4.99 16.19
C GLU A 65 2.16 -6.00 15.31
N ILE A 66 0.83 -5.81 15.14
CA ILE A 66 0.03 -6.67 14.26
C ILE A 66 0.40 -6.47 12.80
N GLN A 67 0.59 -5.22 12.36
CA GLN A 67 1.01 -4.93 10.99
C GLN A 67 2.39 -5.55 10.69
N ARG A 68 3.34 -5.45 11.62
CA ARG A 68 4.65 -6.09 11.50
C ARG A 68 4.55 -7.62 11.49
N GLN A 69 3.67 -8.19 12.31
CA GLN A 69 3.44 -9.64 12.32
C GLN A 69 2.89 -10.11 10.97
N ILE A 70 1.92 -9.41 10.39
CA ILE A 70 1.38 -9.73 9.05
C ILE A 70 2.49 -9.71 7.98
N GLN A 71 3.41 -8.75 8.05
CA GLN A 71 4.54 -8.71 7.12
C GLN A 71 5.50 -9.90 7.30
N MET A 72 5.76 -10.28 8.54
CA MET A 72 6.58 -11.48 8.84
C MET A 72 5.90 -12.75 8.34
N ASP A 73 4.59 -12.87 8.53
CA ASP A 73 3.80 -13.99 8.04
C ASP A 73 3.85 -14.07 6.50
N TYR A 74 3.74 -12.94 5.80
CA TYR A 74 3.91 -12.91 4.34
C TYR A 74 5.31 -13.35 3.91
N GLU A 75 6.37 -12.95 4.61
CA GLU A 75 7.72 -13.41 4.31
C GLU A 75 7.91 -14.92 4.59
N GLU A 76 7.28 -15.46 5.62
CA GLU A 76 7.28 -16.89 5.89
C GLU A 76 6.52 -17.65 4.81
N ASP A 77 5.37 -17.15 4.38
CA ASP A 77 4.59 -17.74 3.29
C ASP A 77 5.37 -17.73 1.97
N ILE A 78 6.09 -16.65 1.66
CA ILE A 78 7.01 -16.62 0.51
C ILE A 78 8.02 -17.77 0.59
N ARG A 79 8.65 -17.97 1.76
CA ARG A 79 9.64 -19.04 1.95
C ARG A 79 9.04 -20.43 1.86
N LYS A 80 7.76 -20.57 2.19
CA LYS A 80 7.06 -21.86 2.23
C LYS A 80 6.49 -22.24 0.84
N TYR A 81 5.93 -21.27 0.13
CA TYR A 81 5.10 -21.55 -1.05
C TYR A 81 5.74 -21.17 -2.39
N ALA A 82 6.84 -20.43 -2.40
CA ALA A 82 7.55 -20.08 -3.64
C ALA A 82 8.44 -21.24 -4.13
N GLU A 83 7.84 -22.40 -4.37
CA GLU A 83 8.55 -23.56 -4.87
C GLU A 83 9.06 -23.34 -6.30
N GLY A 84 10.29 -23.79 -6.56
CA GLY A 84 10.93 -23.67 -7.89
C GLY A 84 11.43 -22.27 -8.24
N LEU A 85 11.25 -21.28 -7.39
CA LEU A 85 11.76 -19.91 -7.55
C LEU A 85 12.82 -19.58 -6.50
N ASP A 86 13.61 -18.55 -6.78
CA ASP A 86 14.59 -18.02 -5.82
C ASP A 86 13.87 -17.17 -4.74
N GLN A 87 13.56 -17.82 -3.63
CA GLN A 87 12.89 -17.21 -2.49
C GLN A 87 13.60 -15.96 -1.98
N THR A 88 14.94 -15.94 -2.00
CA THR A 88 15.74 -14.79 -1.59
C THR A 88 15.48 -13.58 -2.48
N LYS A 89 15.37 -13.80 -3.81
CA LYS A 89 15.02 -12.73 -4.75
C LYS A 89 13.60 -12.24 -4.53
N ILE A 90 12.63 -13.12 -4.27
CA ILE A 90 11.24 -12.75 -4.01
C ILE A 90 11.14 -11.87 -2.76
N VAL A 91 11.75 -12.29 -1.65
CA VAL A 91 11.79 -11.49 -0.41
C VAL A 91 12.50 -10.15 -0.64
N SER A 92 13.59 -10.14 -1.42
CA SER A 92 14.31 -8.91 -1.75
C SER A 92 13.46 -7.93 -2.56
N VAL A 93 12.65 -8.41 -3.51
CA VAL A 93 11.68 -7.59 -4.24
C VAL A 93 10.66 -7.01 -3.27
N TYR A 94 10.02 -7.85 -2.47
CA TYR A 94 9.00 -7.45 -1.51
C TYR A 94 9.50 -6.34 -0.57
N ARG A 95 10.64 -6.54 0.08
CA ARG A 95 11.25 -5.56 1.00
C ARG A 95 11.70 -4.25 0.34
N ASN A 96 11.93 -4.25 -0.97
CA ASN A 96 12.33 -3.05 -1.70
C ASN A 96 11.17 -2.16 -2.15
N VAL A 97 9.92 -2.63 -2.06
CA VAL A 97 8.73 -1.84 -2.46
C VAL A 97 8.67 -0.52 -1.70
N PRO A 98 8.70 -0.46 -0.35
CA PRO A 98 8.62 0.80 0.39
C PRO A 98 9.79 1.73 0.08
N VAL A 99 11.00 1.18 -0.02
CA VAL A 99 12.23 1.93 -0.29
C VAL A 99 12.16 2.64 -1.65
N GLN A 100 11.53 2.02 -2.65
CA GLN A 100 11.42 2.60 -3.98
C GLN A 100 10.22 3.54 -4.10
N LEU A 101 9.12 3.29 -3.40
CA LEU A 101 7.99 4.21 -3.32
C LEU A 101 8.32 5.52 -2.59
N ALA A 102 9.24 5.49 -1.64
CA ALA A 102 9.70 6.70 -0.93
C ALA A 102 10.55 7.63 -1.79
N LYS A 103 11.01 7.21 -2.98
CA LYS A 103 11.83 8.03 -3.87
C LYS A 103 10.97 8.93 -4.77
N GLU A 104 11.57 10.00 -5.27
CA GLU A 104 10.94 10.90 -6.22
C GLU A 104 10.57 10.16 -7.53
N ASN A 105 11.48 9.36 -8.06
CA ASN A 105 11.19 8.46 -9.18
C ASN A 105 10.75 7.10 -8.65
N LYS A 106 9.45 6.87 -8.65
CA LYS A 106 8.79 5.67 -8.11
C LYS A 106 8.72 4.49 -9.10
N LYS A 107 9.35 4.59 -10.27
CA LYS A 107 9.54 3.45 -11.17
C LYS A 107 10.34 2.37 -10.44
N PHE A 108 9.84 1.14 -10.43
CA PHE A 108 10.55 0.03 -9.79
C PHE A 108 11.81 -0.33 -10.58
N GLN A 109 12.95 -0.30 -9.92
CA GLN A 109 14.27 -0.50 -10.52
C GLN A 109 14.95 -1.73 -9.92
N LEU A 110 15.05 -2.80 -10.70
CA LEU A 110 15.72 -4.03 -10.28
C LEU A 110 17.20 -3.83 -9.94
N SER A 111 17.86 -2.91 -10.62
CA SER A 111 19.27 -2.54 -10.35
C SER A 111 19.49 -1.94 -8.96
N LYS A 112 18.44 -1.53 -8.26
CA LYS A 112 18.52 -1.07 -6.85
C LYS A 112 18.46 -2.23 -5.86
N ILE A 113 17.95 -3.37 -6.27
CA ILE A 113 17.96 -4.61 -5.48
C ILE A 113 19.31 -5.31 -5.66
N ASP A 114 19.71 -5.52 -6.92
CA ASP A 114 20.98 -6.12 -7.28
C ASP A 114 21.53 -5.43 -8.54
N LYS A 115 22.78 -4.94 -8.47
CA LYS A 115 23.45 -4.29 -9.61
C LYS A 115 23.58 -5.20 -10.83
N LYS A 116 23.60 -6.53 -10.63
CA LYS A 116 23.67 -7.54 -11.66
C LYS A 116 22.32 -8.14 -12.03
N ALA A 117 21.20 -7.58 -11.50
CA ALA A 117 19.87 -8.09 -11.72
C ALA A 117 19.54 -8.15 -13.21
N ARG A 118 19.15 -9.34 -13.66
CA ARG A 118 18.61 -9.55 -15.00
C ARG A 118 17.08 -9.53 -14.91
N SER A 119 16.43 -8.71 -15.73
CA SER A 119 14.97 -8.56 -15.72
C SER A 119 14.26 -9.92 -15.78
N ARG A 120 14.71 -10.83 -16.65
CA ARG A 120 14.12 -12.15 -16.81
C ARG A 120 14.08 -12.99 -15.52
N GLU A 121 15.08 -12.85 -14.66
CA GLU A 121 15.16 -13.62 -13.40
C GLU A 121 14.23 -13.08 -12.32
N TYR A 122 14.00 -11.77 -12.33
CA TYR A 122 13.19 -11.10 -11.32
C TYR A 122 11.71 -11.00 -11.72
N MET A 123 11.38 -10.99 -13.01
CA MET A 123 9.98 -10.90 -13.45
C MET A 123 9.14 -12.08 -12.95
N GLY A 124 9.69 -13.30 -12.99
CA GLY A 124 8.99 -14.46 -12.41
C GLY A 124 8.72 -14.30 -10.91
N CYS A 125 9.66 -13.71 -10.17
CA CYS A 125 9.49 -13.41 -8.74
C CYS A 125 8.41 -12.35 -8.49
N ILE A 126 8.38 -11.30 -9.32
CA ILE A 126 7.40 -10.22 -9.23
C ILE A 126 6.00 -10.74 -9.57
N THR A 127 5.86 -11.51 -10.66
CA THR A 127 4.58 -12.12 -11.04
C THR A 127 4.06 -13.05 -9.95
N TRP A 128 4.93 -13.85 -9.34
CA TRP A 128 4.55 -14.72 -8.23
C TRP A 128 3.98 -13.91 -7.04
N LEU A 129 4.61 -12.79 -6.67
CA LEU A 129 4.12 -11.91 -5.60
C LEU A 129 2.76 -11.27 -5.94
N GLU A 130 2.53 -10.91 -7.21
CA GLU A 130 1.26 -10.38 -7.68
C GLU A 130 0.17 -11.47 -7.65
N ASP A 131 0.47 -12.67 -8.15
CA ASP A 131 -0.45 -13.81 -8.14
C ASP A 131 -0.81 -14.25 -6.71
N ALA A 132 0.13 -14.11 -5.78
CA ALA A 132 -0.11 -14.34 -4.34
C ALA A 132 -0.91 -13.21 -3.67
N GLY A 133 -1.16 -12.09 -4.36
CA GLY A 133 -1.92 -10.96 -3.85
C GLY A 133 -1.19 -10.11 -2.79
N VAL A 134 0.12 -10.27 -2.67
CA VAL A 134 0.92 -9.50 -1.68
C VAL A 134 1.51 -8.22 -2.25
N ILE A 135 1.42 -8.01 -3.55
CA ILE A 135 1.72 -6.75 -4.24
C ILE A 135 0.71 -6.48 -5.35
N THR A 136 0.64 -5.22 -5.80
CA THR A 136 -0.06 -4.80 -7.02
C THR A 136 0.94 -4.18 -7.97
N ILE A 137 0.87 -4.56 -9.28
CA ILE A 137 1.74 -3.99 -10.32
C ILE A 137 0.93 -3.00 -11.17
N CYS A 138 1.48 -1.81 -11.35
CA CYS A 138 0.94 -0.79 -12.23
C CYS A 138 1.91 -0.55 -13.40
N TYR A 139 1.56 -1.04 -14.59
CA TYR A 139 2.37 -0.88 -15.79
C TYR A 139 2.16 0.48 -16.44
N CYS A 140 3.23 1.02 -17.02
CA CYS A 140 3.13 2.19 -17.88
C CYS A 140 2.47 1.79 -19.21
N LEU A 141 1.48 2.56 -19.66
CA LEU A 141 0.93 2.41 -21.00
C LEU A 141 1.77 3.22 -22.01
N GLN A 142 2.07 2.61 -23.15
CA GLN A 142 2.65 3.33 -24.29
C GLN A 142 1.58 4.16 -24.98
N TYR A 143 0.38 3.59 -25.13
CA TYR A 143 -0.79 4.23 -25.72
C TYR A 143 -2.04 3.88 -24.91
N PRO A 144 -2.93 4.84 -24.60
CA PRO A 144 -4.16 4.60 -23.84
C PRO A 144 -5.28 4.05 -24.73
N GLU A 145 -5.01 2.98 -25.48
CA GLU A 145 -5.93 2.33 -26.41
C GLU A 145 -6.25 0.92 -25.97
N LEU A 146 -7.44 0.43 -26.32
CA LEU A 146 -7.86 -0.94 -26.03
C LEU A 146 -7.30 -1.91 -27.10
N PRO A 147 -6.87 -3.12 -26.71
CA PRO A 147 -6.81 -3.64 -25.33
C PRO A 147 -5.60 -3.11 -24.55
N LEU A 148 -5.82 -2.61 -23.35
CA LEU A 148 -4.77 -1.98 -22.52
C LEU A 148 -3.54 -2.87 -22.33
N LYS A 149 -3.76 -4.17 -22.10
CA LYS A 149 -2.67 -5.15 -21.91
C LYS A 149 -1.71 -5.24 -23.12
N GLY A 150 -2.19 -4.97 -24.32
CA GLY A 150 -1.36 -4.95 -25.52
C GLY A 150 -0.46 -3.73 -25.62
N ASN A 151 -0.71 -2.71 -24.83
CA ASN A 151 -0.01 -1.43 -24.84
C ASN A 151 0.87 -1.20 -23.60
N TYR A 152 1.10 -2.23 -22.79
CA TYR A 152 2.00 -2.13 -21.63
C TYR A 152 3.46 -2.00 -22.06
N ASP A 153 4.19 -1.15 -21.35
CA ASP A 153 5.65 -1.16 -21.37
C ASP A 153 6.14 -2.01 -20.19
N ASP A 154 6.40 -3.29 -20.45
CA ASP A 154 6.85 -4.26 -19.43
C ASP A 154 8.17 -3.85 -18.75
N SER A 155 8.90 -2.90 -19.32
CA SER A 155 10.13 -2.35 -18.74
C SER A 155 9.87 -1.21 -17.76
N LYS A 156 8.64 -0.71 -17.69
CA LYS A 156 8.27 0.44 -16.87
C LYS A 156 7.03 0.15 -16.05
N PHE A 157 7.22 -0.11 -14.79
CA PHE A 157 6.15 -0.37 -13.85
C PHE A 157 6.47 0.18 -12.46
N LYS A 158 5.42 0.30 -11.64
CA LYS A 158 5.49 0.57 -10.22
C LYS A 158 4.92 -0.62 -9.47
N ILE A 159 5.37 -0.82 -8.24
CA ILE A 159 4.87 -1.87 -7.35
C ILE A 159 4.33 -1.22 -6.09
N TYR A 160 3.17 -1.67 -5.65
CA TYR A 160 2.48 -1.19 -4.47
C TYR A 160 2.15 -2.34 -3.54
N TYR A 161 1.98 -2.04 -2.25
CA TYR A 161 1.37 -2.97 -1.32
C TYR A 161 -0.16 -2.92 -1.41
N PRO A 162 -0.86 -4.03 -1.14
CA PRO A 162 -2.33 -4.06 -1.15
C PRO A 162 -2.94 -3.25 -0.01
N ASP A 163 -2.14 -2.84 0.96
CA ASP A 163 -2.59 -2.12 2.16
C ASP A 163 -1.60 -1.03 2.58
N THR A 164 -2.11 0.17 2.86
CA THR A 164 -1.30 1.32 3.27
C THR A 164 -0.70 1.16 4.65
N GLY A 165 -1.36 0.46 5.55
CA GLY A 165 -0.85 0.16 6.89
C GLY A 165 0.38 -0.73 6.86
N LEU A 166 0.45 -1.67 5.91
CA LEU A 166 1.65 -2.48 5.69
C LEU A 166 2.81 -1.64 5.14
N LEU A 167 2.53 -0.65 4.29
CA LEU A 167 3.55 0.29 3.83
C LEU A 167 4.11 1.10 5.00
N ILE A 168 3.25 1.61 5.89
CA ILE A 168 3.67 2.33 7.11
C ILE A 168 4.52 1.44 8.02
N ALA A 169 4.10 0.19 8.24
CA ALA A 169 4.83 -0.75 9.08
C ALA A 169 6.22 -1.12 8.53
N SER A 170 6.44 -0.91 7.23
CA SER A 170 7.74 -1.13 6.57
C SER A 170 8.71 0.05 6.67
N LEU A 171 8.28 1.19 7.22
CA LEU A 171 9.12 2.36 7.41
C LEU A 171 9.99 2.20 8.67
N ASP A 172 11.05 2.99 8.76
CA ASP A 172 11.88 3.08 9.96
C ASP A 172 11.07 3.56 11.17
N GLU A 173 11.48 3.15 12.37
CA GLU A 173 10.74 3.49 13.61
C GLU A 173 10.56 4.99 13.80
N GLU A 174 11.59 5.79 13.54
CA GLU A 174 11.53 7.25 13.64
C GLU A 174 10.46 7.84 12.69
N ALA A 175 10.37 7.36 11.45
CA ALA A 175 9.36 7.78 10.49
C ALA A 175 7.96 7.38 10.93
N GLN A 176 7.82 6.21 11.53
CA GLN A 176 6.54 5.71 12.04
C GLN A 176 6.06 6.52 13.26
N GLU A 177 6.97 6.87 14.17
CA GLU A 177 6.67 7.71 15.34
C GLU A 177 6.24 9.11 14.91
N ASP A 178 6.96 9.74 13.97
CA ASP A 178 6.60 11.06 13.45
C ASP A 178 5.22 11.08 12.78
N LEU A 179 4.95 10.07 11.94
CA LEU A 179 3.65 9.92 11.29
C LEU A 179 2.49 9.79 12.29
N ARG A 180 2.72 9.10 13.41
CA ARG A 180 1.71 8.87 14.45
C ARG A 180 1.53 10.04 15.38
N ALA A 181 2.65 10.64 15.83
CA ALA A 181 2.63 11.76 16.75
C ALA A 181 2.09 13.03 16.08
N ASN A 182 2.58 13.36 14.91
CA ASN A 182 2.31 14.62 14.24
C ASN A 182 1.20 14.52 13.19
N LYS A 183 0.76 13.30 12.85
CA LYS A 183 -0.17 13.03 11.73
C LYS A 183 0.28 13.74 10.43
N ASN A 184 1.57 13.97 10.32
CA ASN A 184 2.19 14.58 9.17
C ASN A 184 2.86 13.49 8.34
N LEU A 185 2.29 13.20 7.17
CA LEU A 185 2.81 12.17 6.27
C LEU A 185 4.20 12.53 5.69
N GLY A 186 4.65 13.77 5.88
CA GLY A 186 5.99 14.23 5.51
C GLY A 186 6.38 13.86 4.08
N VAL A 187 7.57 13.33 3.92
CA VAL A 187 8.13 12.84 2.64
C VAL A 187 7.40 11.59 2.10
N TYR A 188 6.73 10.85 2.97
CA TYR A 188 6.00 9.63 2.59
C TYR A 188 4.60 9.88 2.05
N LYS A 189 4.10 11.12 2.15
CA LYS A 189 2.75 11.49 1.70
C LYS A 189 2.48 11.05 0.25
N GLY A 190 3.41 11.33 -0.65
CA GLY A 190 3.27 10.94 -2.04
C GLY A 190 3.22 9.42 -2.23
N ALA A 191 4.07 8.66 -1.51
CA ALA A 191 4.08 7.21 -1.55
C ALA A 191 2.76 6.61 -1.04
N LEU A 192 2.25 7.12 0.09
CA LEU A 192 1.02 6.65 0.69
C LEU A 192 -0.21 6.94 -0.18
N TYR A 193 -0.29 8.13 -0.76
CA TYR A 193 -1.41 8.50 -1.63
C TYR A 193 -1.39 7.70 -2.94
N GLU A 194 -0.22 7.47 -3.52
CA GLU A 194 -0.12 6.61 -4.70
C GLU A 194 -0.48 5.16 -4.35
N ASN A 195 0.00 4.64 -3.22
CA ASN A 195 -0.32 3.28 -2.78
C ASN A 195 -1.82 3.11 -2.45
N PHE A 196 -2.48 4.17 -1.96
CA PHE A 196 -3.92 4.15 -1.69
C PHE A 196 -4.76 4.10 -2.97
N VAL A 197 -4.29 4.73 -4.05
CA VAL A 197 -5.03 4.83 -5.33
C VAL A 197 -4.78 3.63 -6.24
N ALA A 198 -3.66 2.95 -6.08
CA ALA A 198 -3.26 1.79 -6.90
C ALA A 198 -4.05 0.52 -6.56
#